data_0857423403aceff86999d0f88d0c3466
#
_entry.id   0857423403aceff86999d0f88d0c3466
#
_cell.length_a   1.000
_cell.length_b   1.000
_cell.length_c   1.000
_cell.angle_alpha   90.00
_cell.angle_beta   90.00
_cell.angle_gamma   90.00
#
_symmetry.space_group_name_H-M   'P 1'
#
loop_
_entity.id
_entity.type
_entity.pdbx_description
1 polymer ?
#
loop_
_entity_poly.entity_id
_entity_poly.type
_entity_poly.pdbx_seq_one_letter_code
_entity_poly.pdbx_strand_id
1 'polypeptide(L)'
;IKRLGIAKVIGMRTWGGEIWLSSDNVLEDGGIASAAENGVYGLGGKWLIEGHGVDPDFVVDNLPHSTFLGKDAQLDAALDYLAREIKANPVKVPPHPPYPDKSFPETKH
;
A
#
# COMPACT_ATOMS: atom_id res chain seq x y z
N ILE A 1 4.03 3.52 -4.97
CA ILE A 1 4.52 3.56 -3.58
C ILE A 1 6.06 3.46 -3.57
N LYS A 2 6.62 2.43 -4.20
CA LYS A 2 8.09 2.22 -4.28
C LYS A 2 8.79 3.34 -5.05
N ARG A 3 8.28 3.71 -6.23
CA ARG A 3 8.86 4.76 -7.07
C ARG A 3 8.93 6.13 -6.37
N LEU A 4 7.93 6.45 -5.59
CA LEU A 4 7.85 7.71 -4.85
C LEU A 4 8.49 7.63 -3.46
N GLY A 5 8.94 6.46 -3.02
CA GLY A 5 9.55 6.27 -1.70
C GLY A 5 8.60 6.51 -0.53
N ILE A 6 7.29 6.34 -0.74
CA ILE A 6 6.26 6.64 0.26
C ILE A 6 6.28 5.64 1.41
N ALA A 7 6.47 4.35 1.08
CA ALA A 7 6.48 3.26 2.06
C ALA A 7 7.32 2.08 1.56
N LYS A 8 7.61 1.14 2.45
CA LYS A 8 8.20 -0.15 2.12
C LYS A 8 7.11 -1.18 1.84
N VAL A 9 7.39 -2.06 0.90
CA VAL A 9 6.51 -3.16 0.53
C VAL A 9 7.09 -4.46 1.10
N ILE A 10 6.31 -5.16 1.91
CA ILE A 10 6.71 -6.41 2.56
C ILE A 10 5.75 -7.53 2.11
N GLY A 11 6.28 -8.67 1.77
CA GLY A 11 5.48 -9.81 1.34
C GLY A 11 6.12 -10.59 0.22
N MET A 12 5.30 -11.19 -0.62
CA MET A 12 5.72 -11.89 -1.82
C MET A 12 5.49 -11.03 -3.06
N ARG A 13 6.22 -11.31 -4.13
CA ARG A 13 6.01 -10.68 -5.43
C ARG A 13 4.55 -10.82 -5.87
N THR A 14 3.96 -9.75 -6.36
CA THR A 14 2.58 -9.79 -6.86
C THR A 14 2.48 -10.55 -8.18
N TRP A 15 1.29 -10.97 -8.54
CA TRP A 15 1.04 -11.80 -9.72
C TRP A 15 1.48 -11.14 -11.04
N GLY A 16 1.15 -9.88 -11.25
CA GLY A 16 1.52 -9.17 -12.48
C GLY A 16 0.47 -9.20 -13.57
N GLY A 17 -0.79 -9.33 -13.22
CA GLY A 17 -1.90 -9.15 -14.15
C GLY A 17 -2.35 -7.69 -14.15
N GLU A 18 -1.84 -6.89 -15.07
CA GLU A 18 -2.19 -5.46 -15.21
C GLU A 18 -2.92 -5.16 -16.52
N ILE A 19 -3.16 -6.15 -17.34
CA ILE A 19 -3.93 -5.98 -18.56
C ILE A 19 -5.42 -5.84 -18.19
N TRP A 20 -6.02 -4.74 -18.62
CA TRP A 20 -7.43 -4.49 -18.38
C TRP A 20 -8.30 -5.33 -19.31
N LEU A 21 -9.25 -6.02 -18.71
CA LEU A 21 -10.25 -6.81 -19.42
C LEU A 21 -11.47 -5.93 -19.67
N SER A 22 -12.03 -5.95 -20.89
CA SER A 22 -13.33 -5.35 -21.11
C SER A 22 -14.44 -6.35 -20.81
N SER A 23 -15.59 -5.82 -20.41
CA SER A 23 -16.85 -6.57 -20.24
C SER A 23 -17.79 -6.42 -21.43
N ASP A 24 -17.33 -5.84 -22.53
CA ASP A 24 -18.18 -5.51 -23.69
C ASP A 24 -18.43 -6.69 -24.59
N ASN A 25 -17.68 -7.78 -24.42
CA ASN A 25 -17.81 -9.02 -25.18
C ASN A 25 -18.86 -9.95 -24.57
N VAL A 26 -20.12 -9.53 -24.57
CA VAL A 26 -21.24 -10.36 -24.10
C VAL A 26 -21.65 -11.33 -25.21
N LEU A 27 -21.70 -12.62 -24.89
CA LEU A 27 -22.12 -13.67 -25.78
C LEU A 27 -23.66 -13.75 -25.81
N GLU A 28 -24.21 -14.42 -26.84
CA GLU A 28 -25.67 -14.57 -27.03
C GLU A 28 -26.36 -15.26 -25.83
N ASP A 29 -25.66 -16.13 -25.13
CA ASP A 29 -26.15 -16.81 -23.92
C ASP A 29 -25.99 -16.01 -22.62
N GLY A 30 -25.52 -14.75 -22.71
CA GLY A 30 -25.24 -13.90 -21.57
C GLY A 30 -23.89 -14.16 -20.89
N GLY A 31 -23.09 -15.07 -21.41
CA GLY A 31 -21.69 -15.25 -20.96
C GLY A 31 -20.83 -14.05 -21.36
N ILE A 32 -19.69 -13.89 -20.70
CA ILE A 32 -18.72 -12.84 -21.03
C ILE A 32 -17.41 -13.47 -21.53
N ALA A 33 -17.00 -13.15 -22.74
CA ALA A 33 -15.70 -13.50 -23.27
C ALA A 33 -14.72 -12.38 -22.95
N SER A 34 -14.03 -12.47 -21.82
CA SER A 34 -13.02 -11.47 -21.44
C SER A 34 -11.76 -11.64 -22.26
N ALA A 35 -11.31 -10.55 -22.89
CA ALA A 35 -10.04 -10.48 -23.59
C ALA A 35 -9.22 -9.30 -23.05
N ALA A 36 -7.90 -9.44 -23.12
CA ALA A 36 -6.97 -8.37 -22.80
C ALA A 36 -7.02 -7.30 -23.89
N GLU A 37 -7.40 -6.09 -23.54
CA GLU A 37 -7.53 -4.98 -24.51
C GLU A 37 -6.54 -3.84 -24.27
N ASN A 38 -6.23 -3.52 -23.02
CA ASN A 38 -5.41 -2.38 -22.69
C ASN A 38 -4.24 -2.80 -21.80
N GLY A 39 -3.04 -2.51 -22.24
CA GLY A 39 -1.83 -2.64 -21.43
C GLY A 39 -1.38 -1.29 -20.88
N VAL A 40 -0.64 -1.30 -19.77
CA VAL A 40 -0.13 -0.08 -19.11
C VAL A 40 1.39 0.00 -19.25
N TYR A 41 1.90 1.13 -19.72
CA TYR A 41 3.33 1.39 -19.81
C TYR A 41 3.72 2.65 -19.03
N GLY A 42 4.95 2.68 -18.56
CA GLY A 42 5.48 3.79 -17.78
C GLY A 42 6.09 4.89 -18.64
N LEU A 43 6.47 5.99 -17.99
CA LEU A 43 7.10 7.15 -18.62
C LEU A 43 8.42 6.80 -19.36
N GLY A 44 9.06 5.69 -19.01
CA GLY A 44 10.25 5.19 -19.70
C GLY A 44 9.96 4.34 -20.95
N GLY A 45 8.71 4.27 -21.43
CA GLY A 45 8.32 3.51 -22.61
C GLY A 45 8.40 2.00 -22.45
N LYS A 46 8.42 1.50 -21.21
CA LYS A 46 8.44 0.06 -20.90
C LYS A 46 7.10 -0.35 -20.30
N TRP A 47 6.64 -1.56 -20.63
CA TRP A 47 5.54 -2.17 -19.93
C TRP A 47 5.83 -2.19 -18.43
N LEU A 48 4.84 -1.92 -17.61
CA LEU A 48 5.03 -1.89 -16.16
C LEU A 48 5.08 -3.31 -15.61
N ILE A 49 4.14 -3.65 -14.74
CA ILE A 49 4.18 -4.87 -13.95
C ILE A 49 3.60 -6.10 -14.66
N GLU A 50 3.08 -5.94 -15.89
CA GLU A 50 2.49 -7.07 -16.64
C GLU A 50 3.48 -8.21 -16.83
N GLY A 51 3.05 -9.43 -16.52
CA GLY A 51 3.83 -10.66 -16.65
C GLY A 51 4.86 -10.90 -15.53
N HIS A 52 5.14 -9.90 -14.69
CA HIS A 52 6.11 -10.04 -13.59
C HIS A 52 5.51 -9.67 -12.23
N GLY A 53 4.76 -8.59 -12.15
CA GLY A 53 4.26 -8.03 -10.90
C GLY A 53 5.23 -7.06 -10.24
N VAL A 54 4.99 -6.79 -8.98
CA VAL A 54 5.82 -5.91 -8.14
C VAL A 54 6.63 -6.76 -7.17
N ASP A 55 7.93 -6.60 -7.20
CA ASP A 55 8.82 -7.19 -6.19
C ASP A 55 8.72 -6.40 -4.90
N PRO A 56 8.56 -7.05 -3.73
CA PRO A 56 8.60 -6.37 -2.45
C PRO A 56 10.00 -5.85 -2.10
N ASP A 57 10.10 -4.94 -1.15
CA ASP A 57 11.39 -4.52 -0.58
C ASP A 57 11.94 -5.59 0.39
N PHE A 58 11.03 -6.29 1.07
CA PHE A 58 11.35 -7.40 1.96
C PHE A 58 10.49 -8.61 1.59
N VAL A 59 11.15 -9.68 1.12
CA VAL A 59 10.47 -10.93 0.78
C VAL A 59 10.16 -11.71 2.03
N VAL A 60 8.88 -11.85 2.35
CA VAL A 60 8.38 -12.62 3.49
C VAL A 60 7.15 -13.38 3.07
N ASP A 61 7.12 -14.68 3.29
CA ASP A 61 5.99 -15.55 2.96
C ASP A 61 5.23 -15.98 4.21
N ASN A 62 3.90 -16.00 4.10
CA ASN A 62 3.01 -16.57 5.09
C ASN A 62 2.73 -18.03 4.75
N LEU A 63 3.51 -18.94 5.32
CA LEU A 63 3.35 -20.36 5.07
C LEU A 63 1.97 -20.85 5.51
N PRO A 64 1.25 -21.62 4.68
CA PRO A 64 -0.15 -22.00 4.93
C PRO A 64 -0.40 -22.63 6.31
N HIS A 65 0.44 -23.55 6.73
CA HIS A 65 0.28 -24.19 8.04
C HIS A 65 0.49 -23.22 9.21
N SER A 66 1.47 -22.34 9.10
CA SER A 66 1.73 -21.30 10.12
C SER A 66 0.56 -20.33 10.22
N THR A 67 0.02 -19.91 9.07
CA THR A 67 -1.16 -19.03 9.00
C THR A 67 -2.40 -19.71 9.62
N PHE A 68 -2.61 -20.99 9.34
CA PHE A 68 -3.69 -21.75 9.97
C PHE A 68 -3.57 -21.79 11.51
N LEU A 69 -2.34 -21.78 12.04
CA LEU A 69 -2.06 -21.69 13.47
C LEU A 69 -2.09 -20.24 14.01
N GLY A 70 -2.55 -19.26 13.22
CA GLY A 70 -2.69 -17.88 13.62
C GLY A 70 -1.40 -17.04 13.59
N LYS A 71 -0.34 -17.54 12.91
CA LYS A 71 0.91 -16.78 12.74
C LYS A 71 0.86 -15.99 11.43
N ASP A 72 1.28 -14.73 11.50
CA ASP A 72 1.41 -13.82 10.36
C ASP A 72 2.82 -13.27 10.28
N ALA A 73 3.68 -13.95 9.54
CA ALA A 73 5.08 -13.58 9.39
C ALA A 73 5.25 -12.23 8.66
N GLN A 74 4.34 -11.88 7.76
CA GLN A 74 4.37 -10.60 7.03
C GLN A 74 4.04 -9.44 7.97
N LEU A 75 3.02 -9.58 8.81
CA LEU A 75 2.69 -8.60 9.83
C LEU A 75 3.81 -8.44 10.85
N ASP A 76 4.37 -9.55 11.35
CA ASP A 76 5.48 -9.52 12.30
C ASP A 76 6.68 -8.77 11.72
N ALA A 77 7.06 -9.05 10.47
CA ALA A 77 8.14 -8.35 9.78
C ALA A 77 7.86 -6.86 9.60
N ALA A 78 6.61 -6.49 9.33
CA ALA A 78 6.20 -5.08 9.21
C ALA A 78 6.29 -4.36 10.56
N LEU A 79 5.83 -4.97 11.64
CA LEU A 79 5.91 -4.41 12.98
C LEU A 79 7.37 -4.25 13.44
N ASP A 80 8.21 -5.25 13.18
CA ASP A 80 9.64 -5.17 13.48
C ASP A 80 10.35 -4.06 12.69
N TYR A 81 10.01 -3.91 11.43
CA TYR A 81 10.52 -2.82 10.60
C TYR A 81 10.13 -1.46 11.18
N LEU A 82 8.85 -1.25 11.45
CA LEU A 82 8.34 0.02 12.00
C LEU A 82 8.93 0.33 13.38
N ALA A 83 9.05 -0.67 14.25
CA ALA A 83 9.66 -0.49 15.57
C ALA A 83 11.11 -0.01 15.48
N ARG A 84 11.88 -0.56 14.54
CA ARG A 84 13.27 -0.13 14.28
C ARG A 84 13.32 1.29 13.72
N GLU A 85 12.44 1.63 12.76
CA GLU A 85 12.40 2.96 12.17
C GLU A 85 12.01 4.03 13.19
N ILE A 86 11.00 3.78 14.02
CA ILE A 86 10.58 4.71 15.08
C ILE A 86 11.70 4.94 16.09
N LYS A 87 12.44 3.89 16.44
CA LYS A 87 13.58 3.99 17.35
C LYS A 87 14.75 4.76 16.74
N ALA A 88 15.04 4.55 15.46
CA ALA A 88 16.11 5.21 14.75
C ALA A 88 15.80 6.70 14.43
N ASN A 89 14.54 6.99 14.13
CA ASN A 89 14.07 8.30 13.69
C ASN A 89 12.89 8.77 14.57
N PRO A 90 13.10 9.06 15.86
CA PRO A 90 12.02 9.47 16.74
C PRO A 90 11.42 10.81 16.31
N VAL A 91 10.11 10.85 16.10
CA VAL A 91 9.39 12.07 15.79
C VAL A 91 9.28 12.93 17.05
N LYS A 92 9.85 14.14 17.00
CA LYS A 92 9.67 15.13 18.07
C LYS A 92 8.26 15.72 17.95
N VAL A 93 7.41 15.41 18.89
CA VAL A 93 6.10 16.06 19.00
C VAL A 93 6.33 17.46 19.60
N PRO A 94 5.96 18.55 18.90
CA PRO A 94 6.09 19.88 19.46
C PRO A 94 5.15 20.05 20.66
N PRO A 95 5.49 20.90 21.65
CA PRO A 95 4.57 21.21 22.72
C PRO A 95 3.31 21.87 22.15
N HIS A 96 2.16 21.62 22.78
CA HIS A 96 0.93 22.28 22.36
C HIS A 96 1.06 23.81 22.55
N PRO A 97 0.43 24.62 21.70
CA PRO A 97 0.37 26.07 21.90
C PRO A 97 -0.39 26.37 23.20
N PRO A 98 -0.17 27.57 23.82
CA PRO A 98 -0.96 27.98 24.98
C PRO A 98 -2.45 27.95 24.63
N TYR A 99 -3.26 27.60 25.62
CA TYR A 99 -4.70 27.63 25.44
C TYR A 99 -5.14 29.06 25.12
N PRO A 100 -6.12 29.23 24.21
CA PRO A 100 -6.65 30.56 23.90
C PRO A 100 -7.31 31.13 25.16
N ASP A 101 -7.03 32.42 25.40
CA ASP A 101 -7.71 33.16 26.45
C ASP A 101 -9.20 33.30 26.08
N LYS A 102 -10.08 32.71 26.91
CA LYS A 102 -11.52 32.75 26.75
C LYS A 102 -12.19 33.69 27.77
N SER A 103 -11.38 34.52 28.46
CA SER A 103 -11.93 35.54 29.35
C SER A 103 -12.75 36.56 28.54
N PHE A 104 -13.83 37.04 29.12
CA PHE A 104 -14.60 38.14 28.53
C PHE A 104 -13.77 39.43 28.62
N PRO A 105 -13.70 40.23 27.56
CA PRO A 105 -13.06 41.54 27.65
C PRO A 105 -13.80 42.39 28.70
N GLU A 106 -13.03 42.95 29.65
CA GLU A 106 -13.61 43.89 30.63
C GLU A 106 -14.26 45.04 29.88
N THR A 107 -15.58 45.17 30.00
CA THR A 107 -16.29 46.37 29.53
C THR A 107 -15.84 47.54 30.40
N LYS A 108 -14.96 48.40 29.89
CA LYS A 108 -14.67 49.71 30.52
C LYS A 108 -15.96 50.54 30.45
N HIS A 109 -16.61 50.72 31.60
CA HIS A 109 -17.65 51.71 31.77
C HIS A 109 -17.07 53.11 31.87
#